data_1ac99d4385f42c13f2c6f89af9e503bd
#
_entry.id   1ac99d4385f42c13f2c6f89af9e503bd
#
_cell.length_a   1.000
_cell.length_b   1.000
_cell.length_c   1.000
_cell.angle_alpha   90.00
_cell.angle_beta   90.00
_cell.angle_gamma   90.00
#
_symmetry.space_group_name_H-M   'P 1'
#
loop_
_entity.id
_entity.type
_entity.pdbx_description
1 polymer ?
#
loop_
_entity_poly.entity_id
_entity_poly.type
_entity_poly.pdbx_seq_one_letter_code
_entity_poly.pdbx_strand_id
1 'polypeptide(L)'
;MLVVAKTEDEVSQLEIYVYDDSAENLYVHHDLMLPNFPLCLEWLDFGPPGAASGSYVAVGTLDPEIEIWSLDVVDPMYPDMLLGRPDLSTAHVPVPLGTGKKKKKKSKRRTVEAGWHVDAVLALSWNRTHRNLLASASADHTVKLWDLTRCARPARDADGDAEMDAGPAAVVSGDGAAIRSFDKLHSDKVQAVEWNQKEPTVLLTGSYDRTVRMVDTRAPDAGVGAIVGADVEALRWDPWDAHNFYVGPLIAPL
;
A
#
# COMPACT_ATOMS: atom_id res chain seq x y z
N MET A 1 7.47 1.00 19.91
CA MET A 1 7.34 2.00 18.87
C MET A 1 5.97 1.87 18.22
N LEU A 2 5.28 2.97 17.96
CA LEU A 2 3.98 3.03 17.30
C LEU A 2 4.08 4.05 16.15
N VAL A 3 3.54 3.73 14.98
CA VAL A 3 3.46 4.64 13.84
C VAL A 3 2.01 4.98 13.59
N VAL A 4 1.72 6.27 13.50
CA VAL A 4 0.36 6.80 13.33
C VAL A 4 0.32 7.71 12.10
N ALA A 5 -0.58 7.41 11.18
CA ALA A 5 -0.89 8.33 10.09
C ALA A 5 -1.84 9.42 10.60
N LYS A 6 -1.46 10.67 10.40
CA LYS A 6 -2.23 11.84 10.82
C LYS A 6 -2.42 12.76 9.62
N THR A 7 -3.61 13.28 9.48
CA THR A 7 -3.92 14.30 8.47
C THR A 7 -4.65 15.44 9.15
N GLU A 8 -4.10 16.63 9.00
CA GLU A 8 -4.70 17.89 9.46
C GLU A 8 -4.79 18.84 8.27
N ASP A 9 -5.99 19.29 7.96
CA ASP A 9 -6.32 20.10 6.79
C ASP A 9 -5.82 19.44 5.47
N GLU A 10 -4.76 19.99 4.85
CA GLU A 10 -4.18 19.50 3.60
C GLU A 10 -2.83 18.80 3.81
N VAL A 11 -2.37 18.68 5.07
CA VAL A 11 -1.07 18.10 5.41
C VAL A 11 -1.24 16.70 5.96
N SER A 12 -0.52 15.76 5.36
CA SER A 12 -0.48 14.36 5.82
C SER A 12 0.92 14.03 6.34
N GLN A 13 0.98 13.35 7.46
CA GLN A 13 2.24 12.97 8.10
C GLN A 13 2.13 11.62 8.81
N LEU A 14 3.27 10.98 9.03
CA LEU A 14 3.42 9.86 9.94
C LEU A 14 4.09 10.35 11.20
N GLU A 15 3.46 10.14 12.34
CA GLU A 15 4.07 10.40 13.65
C GLU A 15 4.61 9.09 14.23
N ILE A 16 5.88 9.09 14.59
CA ILE A 16 6.56 7.96 15.19
C ILE A 16 6.63 8.16 16.70
N TYR A 17 5.90 7.34 17.45
CA TYR A 17 5.87 7.36 18.90
C TYR A 17 6.79 6.31 19.49
N VAL A 18 7.48 6.67 20.54
CA VAL A 18 8.27 5.76 21.37
C VAL A 18 7.68 5.74 22.76
N TYR A 19 7.43 4.54 23.26
CA TYR A 19 7.06 4.31 24.65
C TYR A 19 8.29 3.89 25.44
N ASP A 20 8.62 4.66 26.47
CA ASP A 20 9.66 4.32 27.45
C ASP A 20 8.98 3.69 28.66
N ASP A 21 9.14 2.37 28.79
CA ASP A 21 8.55 1.58 29.89
C ASP A 21 9.14 1.97 31.25
N SER A 22 10.41 2.38 31.29
CA SER A 22 11.09 2.74 32.56
C SER A 22 10.59 4.07 33.15
N ALA A 23 10.19 4.99 32.27
CA ALA A 23 9.68 6.31 32.64
C ALA A 23 8.16 6.42 32.53
N GLU A 24 7.48 5.34 32.10
CA GLU A 24 6.04 5.30 31.79
C GLU A 24 5.63 6.48 30.87
N ASN A 25 6.49 6.80 29.88
CA ASN A 25 6.32 7.98 29.03
C ASN A 25 6.13 7.58 27.56
N LEU A 26 5.11 8.16 26.92
CA LEU A 26 4.86 8.07 25.48
C LEU A 26 5.13 9.43 24.85
N TYR A 27 6.06 9.49 23.91
CA TYR A 27 6.40 10.75 23.22
C TYR A 27 6.58 10.56 21.72
N VAL A 28 6.37 11.62 20.94
CA VAL A 28 6.68 11.66 19.53
C VAL A 28 8.20 11.77 19.38
N HIS A 29 8.80 10.80 18.71
CA HIS A 29 10.23 10.80 18.43
C HIS A 29 10.56 11.70 17.23
N HIS A 30 9.81 11.55 16.14
CA HIS A 30 9.88 12.39 14.94
C HIS A 30 8.63 12.17 14.08
N ASP A 31 8.49 12.98 13.07
CA ASP A 31 7.42 12.91 12.07
C ASP A 31 7.99 12.86 10.65
N LEU A 32 7.24 12.29 9.73
CA LEU A 32 7.55 12.20 8.31
C LEU A 32 6.41 12.83 7.52
N MET A 33 6.73 13.77 6.64
CA MET A 33 5.74 14.38 5.78
C MET A 33 5.43 13.47 4.59
N LEU A 34 4.14 13.22 4.35
CA LEU A 34 3.67 12.42 3.23
C LEU A 34 3.20 13.35 2.09
N PRO A 35 3.48 12.98 0.82
CA PRO A 35 3.05 13.77 -0.33
C PRO A 35 1.55 13.69 -0.58
N ASN A 36 0.88 12.62 -0.11
CA ASN A 36 -0.53 12.41 -0.34
C ASN A 36 -1.24 11.80 0.88
N PHE A 37 -2.57 11.75 0.83
CA PHE A 37 -3.42 11.23 1.90
C PHE A 37 -3.20 9.72 2.11
N PRO A 38 -2.72 9.26 3.29
CA PRO A 38 -2.51 7.86 3.59
C PRO A 38 -3.83 7.14 3.86
N LEU A 39 -4.00 5.96 3.28
CA LEU A 39 -5.17 5.10 3.44
C LEU A 39 -4.87 3.86 4.25
N CYS A 40 -3.67 3.33 4.13
CA CYS A 40 -3.23 2.14 4.86
C CYS A 40 -1.73 2.16 5.14
N LEU A 41 -1.35 1.50 6.21
CA LEU A 41 0.03 1.34 6.66
C LEU A 41 0.31 -0.13 6.93
N GLU A 42 1.52 -0.58 6.58
CA GLU A 42 2.01 -1.90 6.96
C GLU A 42 3.49 -1.81 7.33
N TRP A 43 3.84 -2.30 8.52
CA TRP A 43 5.23 -2.34 8.98
C TRP A 43 5.98 -3.51 8.35
N LEU A 44 7.24 -3.30 7.99
CA LEU A 44 8.15 -4.32 7.48
C LEU A 44 9.55 -4.17 8.07
N ASP A 45 10.23 -5.30 8.25
CA ASP A 45 11.62 -5.34 8.67
C ASP A 45 12.59 -5.60 7.51
N PHE A 46 12.07 -5.64 6.27
CA PHE A 46 12.82 -5.92 5.06
C PHE A 46 13.23 -4.62 4.37
N GLY A 47 14.53 -4.36 4.35
CA GLY A 47 15.12 -3.19 3.72
C GLY A 47 15.42 -3.37 2.23
N PRO A 48 15.87 -2.29 1.56
CA PRO A 48 16.28 -2.32 0.16
C PRO A 48 17.44 -3.30 -0.05
N PRO A 49 17.65 -3.76 -1.31
CA PRO A 49 18.74 -4.66 -1.64
C PRO A 49 20.11 -4.17 -1.13
N GLY A 50 20.78 -5.02 -0.34
CA GLY A 50 22.07 -4.68 0.27
C GLY A 50 21.99 -4.02 1.65
N ALA A 51 20.82 -3.67 2.14
CA ALA A 51 20.62 -3.24 3.53
C ALA A 51 20.43 -4.44 4.46
N ALA A 52 20.90 -4.28 5.69
CA ALA A 52 20.52 -5.18 6.78
C ALA A 52 19.02 -5.01 7.09
N SER A 53 18.48 -5.86 7.98
CA SER A 53 17.14 -5.64 8.51
C SER A 53 17.05 -4.24 9.13
N GLY A 54 15.96 -3.52 8.85
CA GLY A 54 15.69 -2.18 9.37
C GLY A 54 14.23 -2.07 9.79
N SER A 55 13.81 -0.88 10.15
CA SER A 55 12.42 -0.59 10.46
C SER A 55 11.84 0.28 9.36
N TYR A 56 10.91 -0.29 8.60
CA TYR A 56 10.27 0.38 7.46
C TYR A 56 8.76 0.36 7.60
N VAL A 57 8.10 1.30 6.93
CA VAL A 57 6.65 1.32 6.79
C VAL A 57 6.28 1.46 5.32
N ALA A 58 5.42 0.57 4.83
CA ALA A 58 4.77 0.72 3.54
C ALA A 58 3.50 1.55 3.71
N VAL A 59 3.31 2.52 2.86
CA VAL A 59 2.19 3.46 2.87
C VAL A 59 1.44 3.34 1.56
N GLY A 60 0.17 3.00 1.64
CA GLY A 60 -0.76 3.11 0.52
C GLY A 60 -1.54 4.41 0.64
N THR A 61 -1.65 5.13 -0.46
CA THR A 61 -2.28 6.45 -0.53
C THR A 61 -3.42 6.48 -1.55
N LEU A 62 -3.97 7.67 -1.79
CA LEU A 62 -4.91 7.90 -2.90
C LEU A 62 -4.25 7.74 -4.27
N ASP A 63 -2.92 7.79 -4.34
CA ASP A 63 -2.17 7.48 -5.55
C ASP A 63 -1.97 5.95 -5.69
N PRO A 64 -1.78 5.46 -6.92
CA PRO A 64 -1.65 4.03 -7.18
C PRO A 64 -0.29 3.45 -6.77
N GLU A 65 0.64 4.28 -6.32
CA GLU A 65 1.97 3.89 -5.87
C GLU A 65 1.96 3.50 -4.40
N ILE A 66 2.87 2.61 -4.03
CA ILE A 66 3.13 2.24 -2.65
C ILE A 66 4.50 2.80 -2.28
N GLU A 67 4.52 3.65 -1.29
CA GLU A 67 5.73 4.26 -0.76
C GLU A 67 6.26 3.46 0.41
N ILE A 68 7.57 3.25 0.49
CA ILE A 68 8.22 2.58 1.61
C ILE A 68 9.23 3.54 2.24
N TRP A 69 8.98 3.87 3.48
CA TRP A 69 9.74 4.84 4.26
C TRP A 69 10.55 4.17 5.35
N SER A 70 11.79 4.61 5.56
CA SER A 70 12.60 4.20 6.70
C SER A 70 12.14 4.94 7.96
N LEU A 71 11.92 4.21 9.05
CA LEU A 71 11.60 4.78 10.35
C LEU A 71 12.86 5.09 11.19
N ASP A 72 14.04 4.73 10.67
CA ASP A 72 15.32 4.98 11.34
C ASP A 72 15.94 6.32 10.93
N VAL A 73 15.40 6.96 9.87
CA VAL A 73 15.86 8.25 9.36
C VAL A 73 14.94 9.35 9.88
N VAL A 74 15.54 10.39 10.46
CA VAL A 74 14.81 11.58 10.90
C VAL A 74 14.68 12.53 9.73
N ASP A 75 13.47 13.06 9.50
CA ASP A 75 13.13 14.04 8.44
C ASP A 75 13.54 13.62 7.01
N PRO A 76 13.23 12.39 6.55
CA PRO A 76 13.48 12.02 5.17
C PRO A 76 12.55 12.80 4.23
N MET A 77 13.10 13.36 3.18
CA MET A 77 12.32 14.12 2.18
C MET A 77 11.68 13.22 1.12
N TYR A 78 12.17 11.98 0.97
CA TYR A 78 11.72 11.04 -0.06
C TYR A 78 11.63 9.62 0.51
N PRO A 79 10.72 8.78 -0.02
CA PRO A 79 10.67 7.38 0.36
C PRO A 79 11.94 6.65 -0.07
N ASP A 80 12.34 5.62 0.68
CA ASP A 80 13.50 4.79 0.35
C ASP A 80 13.26 3.88 -0.84
N MET A 81 12.01 3.44 -1.01
CA MET A 81 11.61 2.54 -2.09
C MET A 81 10.21 2.89 -2.58
N LEU A 82 9.98 2.64 -3.87
CA LEU A 82 8.68 2.79 -4.53
C LEU A 82 8.28 1.48 -5.21
N LEU A 83 7.01 1.13 -5.09
CA LEU A 83 6.38 0.04 -5.84
C LEU A 83 5.26 0.64 -6.70
N GLY A 84 5.18 0.18 -7.94
CA GLY A 84 4.28 0.74 -8.92
C GLY A 84 5.00 1.68 -9.88
N ARG A 85 4.26 2.23 -10.81
CA ARG A 85 4.76 3.21 -11.77
C ARG A 85 4.29 4.60 -11.34
N PRO A 86 5.22 5.58 -11.22
CA PRO A 86 4.82 6.96 -11.00
C PRO A 86 3.83 7.42 -12.08
N ASP A 87 2.69 7.97 -11.69
CA ASP A 87 1.73 8.53 -12.65
C ASP A 87 2.26 9.85 -13.20
N LEU A 88 3.11 9.74 -14.22
CA LEU A 88 3.67 10.91 -14.93
C LEU A 88 2.61 11.61 -15.81
N SER A 89 1.39 11.08 -15.91
CA SER A 89 0.38 11.59 -16.84
C SER A 89 -0.24 12.92 -16.41
N THR A 90 -0.13 13.28 -15.13
CA THR A 90 -0.73 14.50 -14.57
C THR A 90 0.27 15.57 -14.16
N ALA A 91 1.55 15.23 -14.05
CA ALA A 91 2.60 16.14 -13.55
C ALA A 91 2.84 17.39 -14.41
N HIS A 92 2.36 17.48 -15.65
CA HIS A 92 2.58 18.58 -16.58
C HIS A 92 1.32 19.18 -17.21
N VAL A 93 0.13 18.89 -16.69
CA VAL A 93 -1.08 19.56 -17.19
C VAL A 93 -1.37 20.75 -16.28
N PRO A 94 -1.04 22.00 -16.70
CA PRO A 94 -1.53 23.17 -15.98
C PRO A 94 -3.05 23.10 -15.96
N VAL A 95 -3.65 23.11 -14.77
CA VAL A 95 -5.10 23.18 -14.63
C VAL A 95 -5.55 24.44 -15.37
N PRO A 96 -6.30 24.33 -16.49
CA PRO A 96 -6.77 25.53 -17.17
C PRO A 96 -7.77 26.24 -16.26
N LEU A 97 -7.43 27.44 -15.81
CA LEU A 97 -8.38 28.38 -15.23
C LEU A 97 -9.38 28.77 -16.33
N GLY A 98 -10.34 27.92 -16.63
CA GLY A 98 -11.31 28.10 -17.71
C GLY A 98 -12.73 28.08 -17.18
N THR A 99 -13.37 29.23 -17.14
CA THR A 99 -14.81 29.42 -17.04
C THR A 99 -15.52 28.81 -18.25
N GLY A 100 -15.80 27.51 -18.22
CA GLY A 100 -16.54 26.83 -19.28
C GLY A 100 -17.41 25.72 -18.71
N LYS A 101 -18.69 25.71 -19.09
CA LYS A 101 -19.68 24.68 -18.70
C LYS A 101 -19.10 23.28 -18.90
N LYS A 102 -18.77 22.60 -17.80
CA LYS A 102 -18.29 21.21 -17.81
C LYS A 102 -19.37 20.27 -18.36
N LYS A 103 -19.25 19.84 -19.60
CA LYS A 103 -19.87 18.58 -20.03
C LYS A 103 -19.26 17.48 -19.16
N LYS A 104 -20.09 16.74 -18.38
CA LYS A 104 -19.67 15.54 -17.69
C LYS A 104 -19.08 14.56 -18.70
N LYS A 105 -17.76 14.53 -18.85
CA LYS A 105 -17.07 13.41 -19.51
C LYS A 105 -17.35 12.19 -18.66
N LYS A 106 -18.02 11.18 -19.23
CA LYS A 106 -18.05 9.84 -18.63
C LYS A 106 -16.59 9.44 -18.42
N SER A 107 -16.19 9.21 -17.18
CA SER A 107 -14.86 8.69 -16.88
C SER A 107 -14.69 7.38 -17.66
N LYS A 108 -13.72 7.32 -18.56
CA LYS A 108 -13.32 6.04 -19.15
C LYS A 108 -12.83 5.21 -17.97
N ARG A 109 -13.39 4.00 -17.77
CA ARG A 109 -12.81 3.02 -16.85
C ARG A 109 -11.33 2.92 -17.16
N ARG A 110 -10.48 3.16 -16.16
CA ARG A 110 -9.03 2.93 -16.31
C ARG A 110 -8.85 1.46 -16.63
N THR A 111 -8.03 1.16 -17.61
CA THR A 111 -7.72 -0.23 -18.00
C THR A 111 -6.82 -0.81 -16.89
N VAL A 112 -7.17 -1.97 -16.39
CA VAL A 112 -6.33 -2.69 -15.40
C VAL A 112 -4.98 -3.00 -16.04
N GLU A 113 -3.91 -2.68 -15.33
CA GLU A 113 -2.55 -2.95 -15.73
C GLU A 113 -1.97 -4.08 -14.86
N ALA A 114 -1.24 -5.02 -15.46
CA ALA A 114 -0.73 -6.18 -14.73
C ALA A 114 0.42 -5.81 -13.78
N GLY A 115 1.24 -4.82 -14.15
CA GLY A 115 2.46 -4.47 -13.43
C GLY A 115 2.28 -3.46 -12.29
N TRP A 116 1.17 -2.72 -12.23
CA TRP A 116 0.92 -1.67 -11.21
C TRP A 116 -0.58 -1.44 -11.02
N HIS A 117 -0.92 -0.83 -9.88
CA HIS A 117 -2.27 -0.33 -9.65
C HIS A 117 -2.55 0.91 -10.50
N VAL A 118 -3.82 1.16 -10.77
CA VAL A 118 -4.28 2.33 -11.54
C VAL A 118 -5.23 3.22 -10.73
N ASP A 119 -5.46 2.84 -9.48
CA ASP A 119 -6.30 3.59 -8.54
C ASP A 119 -5.74 3.42 -7.11
N ALA A 120 -6.35 4.11 -6.13
CA ALA A 120 -5.94 4.16 -4.74
C ALA A 120 -5.64 2.78 -4.13
N VAL A 121 -4.60 2.70 -3.32
CA VAL A 121 -4.24 1.49 -2.56
C VAL A 121 -4.94 1.52 -1.20
N LEU A 122 -5.87 0.59 -0.99
CA LEU A 122 -6.78 0.59 0.16
C LEU A 122 -6.29 -0.27 1.32
N ALA A 123 -5.53 -1.33 1.03
CA ALA A 123 -4.97 -2.19 2.06
C ALA A 123 -3.63 -2.79 1.64
N LEU A 124 -2.79 -3.02 2.62
CA LEU A 124 -1.47 -3.64 2.50
C LEU A 124 -1.37 -4.78 3.51
N SER A 125 -0.62 -5.81 3.15
CA SER A 125 -0.26 -6.88 4.07
C SER A 125 1.11 -7.45 3.72
N TRP A 126 1.98 -7.50 4.70
CA TRP A 126 3.34 -8.02 4.56
C TRP A 126 3.42 -9.49 4.97
N ASN A 127 4.14 -10.29 4.16
CA ASN A 127 4.37 -11.69 4.45
C ASN A 127 5.55 -11.87 5.40
N ARG A 128 5.27 -12.23 6.65
CA ARG A 128 6.30 -12.36 7.69
C ARG A 128 7.24 -13.55 7.49
N THR A 129 6.84 -14.56 6.73
CA THR A 129 7.67 -15.74 6.42
C THR A 129 8.50 -15.49 5.17
N HIS A 130 7.87 -15.06 4.09
CA HIS A 130 8.53 -14.63 2.86
C HIS A 130 8.69 -13.10 2.89
N ARG A 131 9.66 -12.65 3.69
CA ARG A 131 9.85 -11.24 4.05
C ARG A 131 10.00 -10.27 2.87
N ASN A 132 10.35 -10.80 1.70
CA ASN A 132 10.41 -10.02 0.47
C ASN A 132 9.05 -9.82 -0.22
N LEU A 133 7.96 -10.42 0.29
CA LEU A 133 6.65 -10.33 -0.35
C LEU A 133 5.71 -9.38 0.39
N LEU A 134 5.12 -8.47 -0.37
CA LEU A 134 4.05 -7.58 0.04
C LEU A 134 2.82 -7.82 -0.83
N ALA A 135 1.64 -7.83 -0.24
CA ALA A 135 0.36 -7.86 -0.95
C ALA A 135 -0.33 -6.50 -0.82
N SER A 136 -0.99 -6.07 -1.87
CA SER A 136 -1.81 -4.86 -1.87
C SER A 136 -3.17 -5.09 -2.48
N ALA A 137 -4.16 -4.37 -1.97
CA ALA A 137 -5.52 -4.34 -2.49
C ALA A 137 -5.89 -2.90 -2.88
N SER A 138 -6.59 -2.74 -3.99
CA SER A 138 -6.86 -1.41 -4.55
C SER A 138 -8.31 -1.21 -4.96
N ALA A 139 -8.66 0.08 -5.10
CA ALA A 139 -9.91 0.54 -5.68
C ALA A 139 -10.04 0.17 -7.18
N ASP A 140 -8.97 -0.27 -7.84
CA ASP A 140 -8.98 -0.77 -9.21
C ASP A 140 -9.52 -2.21 -9.34
N HIS A 141 -10.06 -2.78 -8.25
CA HIS A 141 -10.62 -4.14 -8.11
C HIS A 141 -9.59 -5.26 -8.19
N THR A 142 -8.31 -4.93 -8.12
CA THR A 142 -7.23 -5.91 -8.20
C THR A 142 -6.51 -6.08 -6.88
N VAL A 143 -5.93 -7.27 -6.71
CA VAL A 143 -4.95 -7.55 -5.68
C VAL A 143 -3.62 -7.84 -6.37
N LYS A 144 -2.54 -7.26 -5.86
CA LYS A 144 -1.22 -7.43 -6.45
C LYS A 144 -0.21 -7.94 -5.42
N LEU A 145 0.75 -8.72 -5.93
CA LEU A 145 1.90 -9.16 -5.16
C LEU A 145 3.15 -8.46 -5.66
N TRP A 146 3.95 -8.01 -4.72
CA TRP A 146 5.18 -7.27 -4.96
C TRP A 146 6.36 -8.02 -4.35
N ASP A 147 7.49 -7.98 -5.05
CA ASP A 147 8.77 -8.45 -4.51
C ASP A 147 9.61 -7.23 -4.15
N LEU A 148 9.83 -7.04 -2.86
CA LEU A 148 10.58 -5.91 -2.31
C LEU A 148 12.06 -5.89 -2.77
N THR A 149 12.59 -7.00 -3.27
CA THR A 149 13.92 -7.03 -3.88
C THR A 149 13.98 -6.32 -5.23
N ARG A 150 12.82 -6.07 -5.84
CA ARG A 150 12.65 -5.43 -7.16
C ARG A 150 12.13 -4.00 -7.07
N CYS A 151 12.11 -3.42 -5.88
CA CYS A 151 11.68 -2.04 -5.68
C CYS A 151 12.50 -1.06 -6.51
N ALA A 152 11.83 -0.03 -7.00
CA ALA A 152 12.50 1.15 -7.51
C ALA A 152 13.09 1.94 -6.34
N ARG A 153 14.33 2.41 -6.49
CA ARG A 153 14.93 3.35 -5.54
C ARG A 153 14.99 4.72 -6.19
N PRO A 154 14.55 5.78 -5.52
CA PRO A 154 14.82 7.13 -5.99
C PRO A 154 16.34 7.31 -6.16
N ALA A 155 16.77 7.91 -7.27
CA ALA A 155 18.18 8.22 -7.46
C ALA A 155 18.58 9.22 -6.38
N ARG A 156 19.57 8.83 -5.57
CA ARG A 156 20.28 9.73 -4.67
C ARG A 156 21.67 9.91 -5.24
N ASP A 157 22.12 11.15 -5.35
CA ASP A 157 23.50 11.40 -5.74
C ASP A 157 24.47 10.86 -4.69
N ALA A 158 25.68 10.48 -5.14
CA ALA A 158 26.69 9.84 -4.29
C ALA A 158 27.11 10.70 -3.07
N ASP A 159 26.76 11.97 -3.05
CA ASP A 159 27.06 12.92 -1.98
C ASP A 159 25.87 13.16 -1.01
N GLY A 160 24.76 12.44 -1.18
CA GLY A 160 23.62 12.50 -0.26
C GLY A 160 22.69 13.70 -0.40
N ASP A 161 23.03 14.64 -1.27
CA ASP A 161 22.19 15.79 -1.58
C ASP A 161 21.32 15.46 -2.80
N ALA A 162 20.00 15.47 -2.62
CA ALA A 162 19.06 15.36 -3.73
C ALA A 162 19.11 16.68 -4.52
N GLU A 163 19.53 16.64 -5.78
CA GLU A 163 19.38 17.80 -6.64
C GLU A 163 17.91 18.14 -6.81
N MET A 164 17.51 19.35 -6.43
CA MET A 164 16.13 19.85 -6.48
C MET A 164 15.53 19.94 -7.90
N ASP A 165 16.31 19.61 -8.93
CA ASP A 165 15.92 19.72 -10.35
C ASP A 165 16.03 18.39 -11.12
N ALA A 166 16.24 17.26 -10.44
CA ALA A 166 16.11 15.97 -11.06
C ALA A 166 14.62 15.75 -11.32
N GLY A 167 14.21 15.86 -12.56
CA GLY A 167 12.92 15.37 -13.04
C GLY A 167 12.71 13.92 -12.57
N PRO A 168 11.52 13.32 -12.78
CA PRO A 168 11.04 12.13 -12.09
C PRO A 168 12.13 11.09 -11.92
N ALA A 169 12.44 10.78 -10.67
CA ALA A 169 13.59 10.05 -10.16
C ALA A 169 14.05 8.92 -11.08
N ALA A 170 15.30 8.96 -11.50
CA ALA A 170 15.89 7.86 -12.25
C ALA A 170 15.84 6.59 -11.39
N VAL A 171 15.03 5.64 -11.81
CA VAL A 171 14.88 4.33 -11.17
C VAL A 171 16.18 3.56 -11.34
N VAL A 172 16.94 3.38 -10.27
CA VAL A 172 18.31 2.87 -10.37
C VAL A 172 18.39 1.34 -10.33
N SER A 173 17.40 0.61 -9.80
CA SER A 173 17.44 -0.85 -9.84
C SER A 173 16.08 -1.47 -9.52
N GLY A 174 15.53 -2.15 -10.47
CA GLY A 174 14.23 -2.80 -10.39
C GLY A 174 13.16 -2.02 -11.15
N ASP A 175 12.19 -2.74 -11.65
CA ASP A 175 11.07 -2.18 -12.41
C ASP A 175 9.91 -1.73 -11.49
N GLY A 176 10.02 -2.00 -10.19
CA GLY A 176 8.95 -1.73 -9.21
C GLY A 176 7.62 -2.39 -9.57
N ALA A 177 7.63 -3.30 -10.54
CA ALA A 177 6.41 -3.91 -11.04
C ALA A 177 5.96 -5.08 -10.16
N ALA A 178 4.64 -5.27 -10.09
CA ALA A 178 4.04 -6.41 -9.42
C ALA A 178 4.48 -7.72 -10.08
N ILE A 179 4.84 -8.70 -9.26
CA ILE A 179 5.20 -10.04 -9.74
C ILE A 179 3.97 -10.85 -10.15
N ARG A 180 2.80 -10.49 -9.62
CA ARG A 180 1.51 -11.09 -9.95
C ARG A 180 0.37 -10.11 -9.75
N SER A 181 -0.64 -10.18 -10.63
CA SER A 181 -1.90 -9.48 -10.51
C SER A 181 -3.06 -10.46 -10.49
N PHE A 182 -3.97 -10.27 -9.55
CA PHE A 182 -5.24 -10.99 -9.46
C PHE A 182 -6.37 -10.02 -9.83
N ASP A 183 -6.73 -9.99 -11.09
CA ASP A 183 -7.69 -9.05 -11.68
C ASP A 183 -9.10 -9.62 -11.89
N LYS A 184 -9.31 -10.89 -11.51
CA LYS A 184 -10.58 -11.60 -11.65
C LYS A 184 -11.18 -12.08 -10.34
N LEU A 185 -10.56 -11.76 -9.21
CA LEU A 185 -11.04 -12.21 -7.90
C LEU A 185 -12.32 -11.51 -7.50
N HIS A 186 -12.39 -10.21 -7.75
CA HIS A 186 -13.46 -9.35 -7.30
C HIS A 186 -14.04 -8.50 -8.43
N SER A 187 -15.30 -8.12 -8.29
CA SER A 187 -16.01 -7.27 -9.26
C SER A 187 -16.15 -5.82 -8.82
N ASP A 188 -15.76 -5.52 -7.58
CA ASP A 188 -15.73 -4.17 -7.00
C ASP A 188 -14.41 -3.97 -6.24
N LYS A 189 -14.20 -2.75 -5.71
CA LYS A 189 -12.99 -2.39 -4.98
C LYS A 189 -12.67 -3.38 -3.86
N VAL A 190 -11.38 -3.70 -3.73
CA VAL A 190 -10.88 -4.61 -2.71
C VAL A 190 -10.40 -3.77 -1.53
N GLN A 191 -11.12 -3.88 -0.41
CA GLN A 191 -10.90 -3.05 0.76
C GLN A 191 -9.96 -3.67 1.77
N ALA A 192 -9.86 -5.00 1.81
CA ALA A 192 -9.03 -5.70 2.77
C ALA A 192 -8.23 -6.83 2.13
N VAL A 193 -7.00 -6.99 2.58
CA VAL A 193 -6.09 -8.07 2.19
C VAL A 193 -5.27 -8.48 3.41
N GLU A 194 -5.08 -9.78 3.62
CA GLU A 194 -4.25 -10.26 4.72
C GLU A 194 -3.61 -11.61 4.41
N TRP A 195 -2.31 -11.73 4.64
CA TRP A 195 -1.59 -13.00 4.59
C TRP A 195 -1.92 -13.89 5.77
N ASN A 196 -2.07 -15.20 5.51
CA ASN A 196 -2.11 -16.17 6.59
C ASN A 196 -0.72 -16.31 7.22
N GLN A 197 -0.64 -16.12 8.53
CA GLN A 197 0.64 -16.15 9.25
C GLN A 197 1.23 -17.55 9.39
N LYS A 198 0.38 -18.59 9.34
CA LYS A 198 0.80 -20.00 9.47
C LYS A 198 0.96 -20.68 8.10
N GLU A 199 0.17 -20.27 7.12
CA GLU A 199 0.25 -20.73 5.74
C GLU A 199 0.68 -19.57 4.82
N PRO A 200 1.97 -19.30 4.68
CA PRO A 200 2.47 -18.06 4.06
C PRO A 200 2.20 -17.96 2.55
N THR A 201 1.60 -18.97 1.95
CA THR A 201 1.17 -18.97 0.55
C THR A 201 -0.30 -18.60 0.37
N VAL A 202 -1.05 -18.50 1.48
CA VAL A 202 -2.49 -18.22 1.46
C VAL A 202 -2.75 -16.75 1.76
N LEU A 203 -3.55 -16.14 0.90
CA LEU A 203 -3.98 -14.75 0.99
C LEU A 203 -5.50 -14.70 1.15
N LEU A 204 -5.98 -13.90 2.08
CA LEU A 204 -7.39 -13.60 2.29
C LEU A 204 -7.68 -12.20 1.74
N THR A 205 -8.78 -12.05 0.99
CA THR A 205 -9.18 -10.78 0.38
C THR A 205 -10.65 -10.51 0.61
N GLY A 206 -11.01 -9.26 0.82
CA GLY A 206 -12.38 -8.81 1.02
C GLY A 206 -12.73 -7.59 0.19
N SER A 207 -13.93 -7.59 -0.38
CA SER A 207 -14.35 -6.56 -1.33
C SER A 207 -15.76 -6.03 -1.04
N TYR A 208 -16.04 -4.88 -1.64
CA TYR A 208 -17.36 -4.28 -1.69
C TYR A 208 -18.33 -5.02 -2.64
N ASP A 209 -17.83 -6.02 -3.39
CA ASP A 209 -18.71 -6.99 -4.06
C ASP A 209 -19.38 -7.99 -3.09
N ARG A 210 -19.20 -7.78 -1.77
CA ARG A 210 -19.76 -8.57 -0.67
C ARG A 210 -19.25 -10.00 -0.61
N THR A 211 -18.07 -10.22 -1.16
CA THR A 211 -17.42 -11.52 -1.11
C THR A 211 -16.09 -11.44 -0.37
N VAL A 212 -15.77 -12.54 0.30
CA VAL A 212 -14.45 -12.83 0.83
C VAL A 212 -13.87 -13.97 0.01
N ARG A 213 -12.61 -13.86 -0.39
CA ARG A 213 -11.93 -14.91 -1.13
C ARG A 213 -10.61 -15.28 -0.49
N MET A 214 -10.36 -16.58 -0.43
CA MET A 214 -9.10 -17.17 0.00
C MET A 214 -8.39 -17.72 -1.24
N VAL A 215 -7.15 -17.31 -1.45
CA VAL A 215 -6.37 -17.61 -2.65
C VAL A 215 -5.02 -18.19 -2.26
N ASP A 216 -4.67 -19.34 -2.82
CA ASP A 216 -3.28 -19.82 -2.81
C ASP A 216 -2.51 -19.07 -3.90
N THR A 217 -1.52 -18.30 -3.49
CA THR A 217 -0.72 -17.48 -4.42
C THR A 217 0.10 -18.29 -5.43
N ARG A 218 0.23 -19.61 -5.25
CA ARG A 218 0.85 -20.51 -6.21
C ARG A 218 -0.12 -20.96 -7.30
N ALA A 219 -1.44 -20.97 -7.00
CA ALA A 219 -2.50 -21.38 -7.93
C ALA A 219 -3.29 -20.15 -8.41
N PRO A 220 -3.11 -19.69 -9.65
CA PRO A 220 -3.52 -18.35 -10.08
C PRO A 220 -5.03 -18.10 -10.11
N ASP A 221 -5.86 -19.13 -10.22
CA ASP A 221 -7.29 -18.93 -10.53
C ASP A 221 -8.25 -19.69 -9.58
N ALA A 222 -7.75 -20.37 -8.57
CA ALA A 222 -8.56 -21.20 -7.68
C ALA A 222 -8.75 -20.54 -6.30
N GLY A 223 -9.41 -19.39 -6.27
CA GLY A 223 -9.87 -18.82 -5.00
C GLY A 223 -11.16 -19.50 -4.54
N VAL A 224 -11.19 -19.97 -3.29
CA VAL A 224 -12.43 -20.34 -2.61
C VAL A 224 -13.06 -19.07 -2.05
N GLY A 225 -14.33 -18.83 -2.32
CA GLY A 225 -15.01 -17.61 -1.89
C GLY A 225 -16.32 -17.89 -1.14
N ALA A 226 -16.67 -16.96 -0.26
CA ALA A 226 -17.95 -16.91 0.44
C ALA A 226 -18.61 -15.55 0.24
N ILE A 227 -19.96 -15.54 0.17
CA ILE A 227 -20.76 -14.32 0.14
C ILE A 227 -21.10 -13.94 1.58
N VAL A 228 -20.81 -12.70 1.95
CA VAL A 228 -21.01 -12.19 3.31
C VAL A 228 -22.34 -11.43 3.44
N GLY A 229 -22.89 -10.94 2.33
CA GLY A 229 -24.18 -10.23 2.30
C GLY A 229 -24.09 -8.71 2.53
N ALA A 230 -22.96 -8.20 2.98
CA ALA A 230 -22.65 -6.76 3.09
C ALA A 230 -21.23 -6.47 2.63
N ASP A 231 -20.94 -5.21 2.37
CA ASP A 231 -19.62 -4.75 1.93
C ASP A 231 -18.58 -5.10 3.00
N VAL A 232 -17.43 -5.63 2.60
CA VAL A 232 -16.36 -6.05 3.51
C VAL A 232 -15.42 -4.90 3.76
N GLU A 233 -15.31 -4.45 5.02
CA GLU A 233 -14.42 -3.37 5.42
C GLU A 233 -13.09 -3.88 6.01
N ALA A 234 -13.15 -4.94 6.78
CA ALA A 234 -11.97 -5.46 7.48
C ALA A 234 -11.95 -7.00 7.48
N LEU A 235 -10.74 -7.53 7.47
CA LEU A 235 -10.47 -8.95 7.58
C LEU A 235 -9.34 -9.17 8.58
N ARG A 236 -9.43 -10.27 9.36
CA ARG A 236 -8.33 -10.70 10.22
C ARG A 236 -8.32 -12.22 10.35
N TRP A 237 -7.16 -12.82 10.16
CA TRP A 237 -6.94 -14.22 10.52
C TRP A 237 -6.96 -14.42 12.03
N ASP A 238 -7.46 -15.56 12.45
CA ASP A 238 -7.34 -15.98 13.85
C ASP A 238 -5.86 -16.27 14.16
N PRO A 239 -5.24 -15.59 15.15
CA PRO A 239 -3.84 -15.79 15.47
C PRO A 239 -3.53 -17.19 16.03
N TRP A 240 -4.53 -17.89 16.53
CA TRP A 240 -4.38 -19.22 17.13
C TRP A 240 -4.72 -20.33 16.16
N ASP A 241 -5.71 -20.12 15.26
CA ASP A 241 -6.15 -21.12 14.27
C ASP A 241 -5.94 -20.63 12.83
N ALA A 242 -5.16 -21.39 12.05
CA ALA A 242 -4.86 -21.05 10.65
C ALA A 242 -6.07 -21.15 9.71
N HIS A 243 -7.14 -21.82 10.14
CA HIS A 243 -8.30 -22.08 9.30
C HIS A 243 -9.46 -21.13 9.58
N ASN A 244 -9.38 -20.35 10.64
CA ASN A 244 -10.41 -19.41 11.02
C ASN A 244 -10.01 -17.97 10.71
N PHE A 245 -10.98 -17.17 10.31
CA PHE A 245 -10.81 -15.72 10.10
C PHE A 245 -12.08 -14.97 10.48
N TYR A 246 -11.92 -13.69 10.78
CA TYR A 246 -12.99 -12.78 11.13
C TYR A 246 -13.24 -11.80 9.98
N VAL A 247 -14.51 -11.49 9.74
CA VAL A 247 -14.95 -10.54 8.71
C VAL A 247 -15.71 -9.41 9.39
N GLY A 248 -15.29 -8.18 9.14
CA GLY A 248 -16.00 -6.97 9.54
C GLY A 248 -16.79 -6.40 8.35
N PRO A 249 -18.08 -6.71 8.22
CA PRO A 249 -18.91 -6.11 7.18
C PRO A 249 -19.33 -4.69 7.55
N LEU A 250 -19.54 -3.84 6.54
CA LEU A 250 -20.19 -2.54 6.72
C LEU A 250 -21.68 -2.77 7.05
N ILE A 251 -22.05 -2.54 8.29
CA ILE A 251 -23.45 -2.57 8.71
C ILE A 251 -23.98 -1.14 8.61
N ALA A 252 -24.84 -0.88 7.62
CA ALA A 252 -25.54 0.40 7.58
C ALA A 252 -26.38 0.57 8.87
N PRO A 253 -26.31 1.72 9.53
CA PRO A 253 -27.21 1.98 10.67
C PRO A 253 -28.66 1.90 10.18
N LEU A 254 -29.51 1.16 10.93
CA LEU A 254 -30.93 1.02 10.71
C LEU A 254 -31.66 2.35 10.90
#